data_5e1812c122afb87ab365853fe23b7cc9
#
_entry.id   5e1812c122afb87ab365853fe23b7cc9
#
_cell.length_a   1.000
_cell.length_b   1.000
_cell.length_c   1.000
_cell.angle_alpha   90.00
_cell.angle_beta   90.00
_cell.angle_gamma   90.00
#
_symmetry.space_group_name_H-M   'P 1'
#
loop_
_entity.id
_entity.type
_entity.pdbx_description
1 polymer ?
#
loop_
_entity_poly.entity_id
_entity_poly.type
_entity_poly.pdbx_seq_one_letter_code
_entity_poly.pdbx_strand_id
1 'polypeptide(L)'
;AAAGGDFAAGQCYFFNPFGNSAFAADGSAQTDLSLRNPPELYQYLLGRTTSDSQYRQRVIDATIAGDLFDTNSGPVGLAVGIQRREDSARVVFDATSNSANLDFVYGQSDWAGTLTTMAVFGEINVPFGDTLELSAALRWEDFDELGESTTDPKVSFIWRPVDSFTAR
;
A
#
# COMPACT_ATOMS: atom_id res chain seq x y z
N ALA A 1 -7.86 0.36 -50.66
CA ALA A 1 -8.06 1.83 -50.62
C ALA A 1 -8.14 2.20 -49.13
N ALA A 2 -7.11 2.81 -48.59
CA ALA A 2 -7.17 3.38 -47.25
C ALA A 2 -8.19 4.53 -47.30
N ALA A 3 -9.34 4.34 -46.70
CA ALA A 3 -10.29 5.42 -46.51
C ALA A 3 -9.75 6.31 -45.41
N GLY A 4 -8.97 7.32 -45.78
CA GLY A 4 -8.62 8.39 -44.85
C GLY A 4 -9.88 9.19 -44.55
N GLY A 5 -10.45 8.97 -43.37
CA GLY A 5 -11.53 9.80 -42.84
C GLY A 5 -10.96 10.88 -41.92
N ASP A 6 -11.71 11.91 -41.63
CA ASP A 6 -11.35 12.94 -40.66
C ASP A 6 -12.04 12.63 -39.33
N PHE A 7 -11.29 12.33 -38.30
CA PHE A 7 -11.81 12.07 -36.95
C PHE A 7 -12.61 13.26 -36.41
N ALA A 8 -12.19 14.48 -36.72
CA ALA A 8 -12.88 15.70 -36.32
C ALA A 8 -14.26 15.88 -37.00
N ALA A 9 -14.47 15.24 -38.12
CA ALA A 9 -15.73 15.29 -38.88
C ALA A 9 -16.72 14.16 -38.55
N GLY A 10 -16.42 13.32 -37.58
CA GLY A 10 -17.26 12.19 -37.16
C GLY A 10 -17.35 11.06 -38.19
N GLN A 11 -16.36 10.93 -39.05
CA GLN A 11 -16.28 9.87 -40.04
C GLN A 11 -15.83 8.53 -39.41
N CYS A 12 -16.37 7.41 -39.89
CA CYS A 12 -15.94 6.08 -39.45
C CYS A 12 -14.60 5.73 -40.09
N TYR A 13 -13.67 5.25 -39.23
CA TYR A 13 -12.41 4.63 -39.64
C TYR A 13 -12.52 3.12 -39.57
N PHE A 14 -11.96 2.46 -40.57
CA PHE A 14 -11.78 1.01 -40.49
C PHE A 14 -10.53 0.69 -39.65
N PHE A 15 -10.72 -0.04 -38.58
CA PHE A 15 -9.63 -0.57 -37.81
C PHE A 15 -9.25 -1.97 -38.33
N ASN A 16 -8.00 -2.12 -38.73
CA ASN A 16 -7.44 -3.40 -39.14
C ASN A 16 -6.70 -4.03 -37.91
N PRO A 17 -7.27 -5.07 -37.27
CA PRO A 17 -6.63 -5.69 -36.12
C PRO A 17 -5.28 -6.33 -36.46
N PHE A 18 -5.01 -6.63 -37.72
CA PHE A 18 -3.77 -7.21 -38.23
C PHE A 18 -2.81 -6.16 -38.84
N GLY A 19 -3.21 -4.90 -38.86
CA GLY A 19 -2.48 -3.81 -39.54
C GLY A 19 -1.08 -3.52 -38.99
N ASN A 20 -0.73 -4.08 -37.84
CA ASN A 20 0.60 -4.00 -37.25
C ASN A 20 1.35 -5.32 -37.31
N SER A 21 0.83 -6.35 -37.97
CA SER A 21 1.56 -7.59 -38.12
C SER A 21 2.91 -7.34 -38.83
N ALA A 22 3.99 -7.81 -38.24
CA ALA A 22 5.32 -7.78 -38.88
C ALA A 22 5.42 -8.78 -40.03
N PHE A 23 4.46 -9.70 -40.11
CA PHE A 23 4.45 -10.82 -41.06
C PHE A 23 3.14 -10.85 -41.85
N ALA A 24 3.24 -11.15 -43.14
CA ALA A 24 2.10 -11.49 -43.98
C ALA A 24 1.58 -12.90 -43.61
N ALA A 25 0.40 -13.27 -44.18
CA ALA A 25 -0.22 -14.57 -43.91
C ALA A 25 0.65 -15.79 -44.33
N ASP A 26 1.57 -15.61 -45.24
CA ASP A 26 2.53 -16.61 -45.71
C ASP A 26 3.82 -16.67 -44.86
N GLY A 27 3.91 -15.87 -43.79
CA GLY A 27 5.09 -15.81 -42.90
C GLY A 27 6.20 -14.88 -43.40
N SER A 28 6.07 -14.25 -44.57
CA SER A 28 7.03 -13.27 -45.05
C SER A 28 6.88 -11.92 -44.31
N ALA A 29 7.90 -11.05 -44.39
CA ALA A 29 7.79 -9.71 -43.84
C ALA A 29 6.69 -8.91 -44.53
N GLN A 30 5.83 -8.25 -43.74
CA GLN A 30 4.76 -7.38 -44.26
C GLN A 30 5.35 -6.13 -44.91
N THR A 31 5.20 -6.02 -46.24
CA THR A 31 5.72 -4.92 -47.01
C THR A 31 4.62 -3.95 -47.45
N ASP A 32 3.36 -4.35 -47.39
CA ASP A 32 2.23 -3.49 -47.77
C ASP A 32 1.88 -2.55 -46.61
N LEU A 33 2.39 -1.33 -46.67
CA LEU A 33 2.14 -0.29 -45.68
C LEU A 33 0.71 0.27 -45.74
N SER A 34 -0.03 0.02 -46.85
CA SER A 34 -1.42 0.47 -46.97
C SER A 34 -2.38 -0.27 -46.07
N LEU A 35 -1.97 -1.43 -45.54
CA LEU A 35 -2.74 -2.23 -44.61
C LEU A 35 -2.54 -1.78 -43.13
N ARG A 36 -1.59 -0.88 -42.88
CA ARG A 36 -1.33 -0.37 -41.55
C ARG A 36 -2.41 0.64 -41.14
N ASN A 37 -2.77 0.56 -39.86
CA ASN A 37 -3.59 1.59 -39.27
C ASN A 37 -2.79 2.93 -39.22
N PRO A 38 -3.41 4.07 -39.54
CA PRO A 38 -2.74 5.35 -39.42
C PRO A 38 -2.46 5.71 -37.97
N PRO A 39 -1.37 6.47 -37.69
CA PRO A 39 -1.02 6.85 -36.31
C PRO A 39 -2.16 7.59 -35.57
N GLU A 40 -2.96 8.36 -36.27
CA GLU A 40 -4.09 9.12 -35.75
C GLU A 40 -5.19 8.21 -35.19
N LEU A 41 -5.39 7.02 -35.81
CA LEU A 41 -6.32 6.02 -35.31
C LEU A 41 -5.87 5.47 -33.95
N TYR A 42 -4.57 5.23 -33.76
CA TYR A 42 -4.05 4.82 -32.48
C TYR A 42 -4.17 5.90 -31.42
N GLN A 43 -3.91 7.15 -31.76
CA GLN A 43 -4.10 8.28 -30.82
C GLN A 43 -5.57 8.41 -30.38
N TYR A 44 -6.51 8.05 -31.25
CA TYR A 44 -7.94 8.02 -30.93
C TYR A 44 -8.33 6.81 -30.07
N LEU A 45 -7.82 5.63 -30.40
CA LEU A 45 -8.18 4.37 -29.73
C LEU A 45 -7.43 4.15 -28.42
N LEU A 46 -6.18 4.59 -28.34
CA LEU A 46 -5.31 4.36 -27.21
C LEU A 46 -5.21 5.64 -26.38
N GLY A 47 -6.06 5.74 -25.39
CA GLY A 47 -5.97 6.77 -24.38
C GLY A 47 -4.77 6.54 -23.44
N ARG A 48 -4.22 7.61 -22.92
CA ARG A 48 -3.28 7.56 -21.80
C ARG A 48 -4.03 7.90 -20.53
N THR A 49 -3.85 7.07 -19.52
CA THR A 49 -4.38 7.32 -18.17
C THR A 49 -3.25 7.64 -17.21
N THR A 50 -3.52 8.53 -16.30
CA THR A 50 -2.59 8.91 -15.23
C THR A 50 -3.33 9.01 -13.91
N SER A 51 -2.65 8.68 -12.83
CA SER A 51 -3.12 8.97 -11.48
C SER A 51 -2.00 9.58 -10.65
N ASP A 52 -2.36 10.49 -9.78
CA ASP A 52 -1.49 11.03 -8.75
C ASP A 52 -1.93 10.43 -7.40
N SER A 53 -1.03 9.69 -6.77
CA SER A 53 -1.30 9.02 -5.49
C SER A 53 -0.34 9.56 -4.44
N GLN A 54 -0.90 10.06 -3.35
CA GLN A 54 -0.13 10.54 -2.22
C GLN A 54 -0.53 9.78 -0.96
N TYR A 55 0.47 9.24 -0.25
CA TYR A 55 0.33 8.72 1.09
C TYR A 55 1.22 9.54 2.02
N ARG A 56 0.67 9.93 3.16
CA ARG A 56 1.40 10.65 4.20
C ARG A 56 1.10 10.04 5.55
N GLN A 57 2.15 9.73 6.29
CA GLN A 57 2.07 9.28 7.67
C GLN A 57 2.76 10.30 8.58
N ARG A 58 2.11 10.63 9.69
CA ARG A 58 2.66 11.46 10.74
C ARG A 58 2.54 10.71 12.05
N VAL A 59 3.67 10.51 12.74
CA VAL A 59 3.72 9.80 14.02
C VAL A 59 4.35 10.72 15.06
N ILE A 60 3.72 10.77 16.22
CA ILE A 60 4.24 11.40 17.42
C ILE A 60 4.12 10.38 18.53
N ASP A 61 5.22 10.06 19.18
CA ASP A 61 5.26 9.13 20.31
C ASP A 61 6.05 9.72 21.47
N ALA A 62 5.75 9.25 22.67
CA ALA A 62 6.50 9.54 23.87
C ALA A 62 6.53 8.26 24.71
N THR A 63 7.72 7.87 25.16
CA THR A 63 7.94 6.68 25.97
C THR A 63 8.82 7.04 27.15
N ILE A 64 8.47 6.52 28.32
CA ILE A 64 9.28 6.56 29.53
C ILE A 64 9.62 5.10 29.87
N ALA A 65 10.90 4.82 30.08
CA ALA A 65 11.37 3.50 30.46
C ALA A 65 12.43 3.61 31.56
N GLY A 66 12.46 2.63 32.43
CA GLY A 66 13.45 2.56 33.52
C GLY A 66 13.19 1.39 34.44
N ASP A 67 14.05 1.29 35.45
CA ASP A 67 13.92 0.28 36.50
C ASP A 67 12.89 0.73 37.51
N LEU A 68 11.92 -0.15 37.82
CA LEU A 68 10.85 0.13 38.75
C LEU A 68 11.27 -0.16 40.19
N PHE A 69 11.90 -1.30 40.39
CA PHE A 69 12.51 -1.74 41.68
C PHE A 69 13.45 -2.93 41.43
N ASP A 70 14.38 -3.14 42.39
CA ASP A 70 15.31 -4.24 42.35
C ASP A 70 14.72 -5.48 43.05
N THR A 71 14.97 -6.65 42.46
CA THR A 71 14.75 -7.96 43.04
C THR A 71 16.08 -8.66 43.29
N ASN A 72 16.07 -9.80 43.98
CA ASN A 72 17.27 -10.64 44.14
C ASN A 72 17.82 -11.17 42.80
N SER A 73 17.01 -11.11 41.73
CA SER A 73 17.34 -11.59 40.38
C SER A 73 17.71 -10.48 39.42
N GLY A 74 17.72 -9.24 39.89
CA GLY A 74 17.97 -8.04 39.08
C GLY A 74 16.81 -7.05 39.07
N PRO A 75 16.94 -5.94 38.37
CA PRO A 75 15.93 -4.91 38.30
C PRO A 75 14.71 -5.36 37.50
N VAL A 76 13.52 -4.94 37.91
CA VAL A 76 12.29 -5.06 37.14
C VAL A 76 12.18 -3.83 36.24
N GLY A 77 12.25 -4.04 34.94
CA GLY A 77 12.12 -2.99 33.96
C GLY A 77 10.65 -2.67 33.64
N LEU A 78 10.33 -1.40 33.49
CA LEU A 78 9.03 -0.92 33.04
C LEU A 78 9.22 0.09 31.90
N ALA A 79 8.42 -0.06 30.86
CA ALA A 79 8.26 0.96 29.81
C ALA A 79 6.77 1.27 29.67
N VAL A 80 6.42 2.56 29.57
CA VAL A 80 5.07 3.03 29.25
C VAL A 80 5.15 4.14 28.22
N GLY A 81 4.17 4.17 27.33
CA GLY A 81 4.18 5.19 26.28
C GLY A 81 2.81 5.46 25.70
N ILE A 82 2.77 6.56 24.96
CA ILE A 82 1.63 7.00 24.17
C ILE A 82 2.09 7.26 22.75
N GLN A 83 1.21 7.02 21.79
CA GLN A 83 1.47 7.29 20.38
C GLN A 83 0.23 7.88 19.74
N ARG A 84 0.43 8.90 18.89
CA ARG A 84 -0.58 9.36 17.94
C ARG A 84 -0.04 9.17 16.54
N ARG A 85 -0.78 8.46 15.71
CA ARG A 85 -0.47 8.24 14.29
C ARG A 85 -1.62 8.78 13.45
N GLU A 86 -1.28 9.51 12.41
CA GLU A 86 -2.20 10.01 11.40
C GLU A 86 -1.74 9.53 10.04
N ASP A 87 -2.53 8.69 9.40
CA ASP A 87 -2.33 8.16 8.07
C ASP A 87 -3.31 8.85 7.13
N SER A 88 -2.83 9.49 6.08
CA SER A 88 -3.67 10.12 5.06
C SER A 88 -3.30 9.61 3.68
N ALA A 89 -4.30 9.29 2.90
CA ALA A 89 -4.14 8.84 1.53
C ALA A 89 -5.06 9.63 0.61
N ARG A 90 -4.57 9.94 -0.58
CA ARG A 90 -5.31 10.63 -1.63
C ARG A 90 -4.91 10.07 -2.98
N VAL A 91 -5.90 9.85 -3.84
CA VAL A 91 -5.70 9.47 -5.24
C VAL A 91 -6.54 10.39 -6.11
N VAL A 92 -5.92 10.97 -7.12
CA VAL A 92 -6.57 11.82 -8.13
C VAL A 92 -6.30 11.22 -9.49
N PHE A 93 -7.34 10.98 -10.24
CA PHE A 93 -7.28 10.43 -11.58
C PHE A 93 -7.42 11.53 -12.64
N ASP A 94 -6.94 11.25 -13.83
CA ASP A 94 -7.18 12.15 -14.97
C ASP A 94 -8.65 12.12 -15.44
N ALA A 95 -9.01 13.09 -16.27
CA ALA A 95 -10.37 13.23 -16.77
C ALA A 95 -10.85 12.02 -17.58
N THR A 96 -9.96 11.31 -18.26
CA THR A 96 -10.28 10.12 -19.05
C THR A 96 -10.70 8.97 -18.14
N SER A 97 -9.95 8.76 -17.07
CA SER A 97 -10.25 7.75 -16.04
C SER A 97 -11.55 8.07 -15.32
N ASN A 98 -11.75 9.34 -14.93
CA ASN A 98 -12.96 9.78 -14.21
C ASN A 98 -14.22 9.72 -15.09
N SER A 99 -14.10 9.88 -16.40
CA SER A 99 -15.25 9.84 -17.33
C SER A 99 -15.72 8.42 -17.67
N ALA A 100 -15.05 7.38 -17.19
CA ALA A 100 -15.30 5.97 -17.54
C ALA A 100 -15.24 5.69 -19.06
N ASN A 101 -14.52 6.51 -19.81
CA ASN A 101 -14.37 6.40 -21.27
C ASN A 101 -13.17 5.51 -21.64
N LEU A 102 -13.05 4.38 -20.95
CA LEU A 102 -12.00 3.39 -21.19
C LEU A 102 -12.62 2.02 -21.33
N ASP A 103 -12.22 1.29 -22.35
CA ASP A 103 -12.59 -0.12 -22.49
C ASP A 103 -11.78 -0.95 -21.48
N PHE A 104 -12.40 -1.96 -20.86
CA PHE A 104 -11.86 -2.83 -19.82
C PHE A 104 -11.52 -2.17 -18.45
N VAL A 105 -11.60 -0.86 -18.32
CA VAL A 105 -11.35 -0.15 -17.06
C VAL A 105 -12.63 0.54 -16.62
N TYR A 106 -13.15 0.12 -15.46
CA TYR A 106 -14.27 0.83 -14.85
C TYR A 106 -13.85 2.27 -14.50
N GLY A 107 -14.79 3.19 -14.60
CA GLY A 107 -14.56 4.57 -14.19
C GLY A 107 -13.94 4.64 -12.80
N GLN A 108 -12.90 5.42 -12.67
CA GLN A 108 -12.22 5.68 -11.39
C GLN A 108 -12.75 6.99 -10.83
N SER A 109 -12.86 7.07 -9.53
CA SER A 109 -13.23 8.30 -8.84
C SER A 109 -12.10 8.76 -7.94
N ASP A 110 -11.87 10.05 -7.89
CA ASP A 110 -10.97 10.63 -6.92
C ASP A 110 -11.44 10.28 -5.51
N TRP A 111 -10.48 9.98 -4.64
CA TRP A 111 -10.78 9.71 -3.24
C TRP A 111 -9.67 10.22 -2.33
N ALA A 112 -10.04 10.53 -1.11
CA ALA A 112 -9.12 10.85 -0.03
C ALA A 112 -9.68 10.33 1.29
N GLY A 113 -8.79 9.94 2.18
CA GLY A 113 -9.15 9.49 3.52
C GLY A 113 -8.03 9.76 4.50
N THR A 114 -8.41 9.88 5.76
CA THR A 114 -7.48 10.01 6.89
C THR A 114 -7.90 9.01 7.95
N LEU A 115 -6.93 8.41 8.60
CA LEU A 115 -7.12 7.53 9.75
C LEU A 115 -6.21 8.02 10.88
N THR A 116 -6.82 8.38 12.00
CA THR A 116 -6.10 8.76 13.22
C THR A 116 -6.17 7.62 14.22
N THR A 117 -5.00 7.20 14.70
CA THR A 117 -4.87 6.17 15.74
C THR A 117 -4.22 6.78 16.95
N MET A 118 -4.87 6.64 18.12
CA MET A 118 -4.30 6.92 19.42
C MET A 118 -3.96 5.61 20.10
N ALA A 119 -2.77 5.50 20.69
CA ALA A 119 -2.36 4.30 21.39
C ALA A 119 -1.76 4.63 22.76
N VAL A 120 -2.03 3.74 23.72
CA VAL A 120 -1.34 3.69 25.02
C VAL A 120 -0.77 2.29 25.17
N PHE A 121 0.47 2.19 25.57
CA PHE A 121 1.12 0.89 25.74
C PHE A 121 1.99 0.85 26.99
N GLY A 122 2.18 -0.35 27.50
CA GLY A 122 3.08 -0.62 28.60
C GLY A 122 3.70 -1.99 28.46
N GLU A 123 4.94 -2.14 28.95
CA GLU A 123 5.69 -3.39 28.99
C GLU A 123 6.41 -3.48 30.32
N ILE A 124 6.32 -4.63 30.95
CA ILE A 124 7.08 -4.97 32.15
C ILE A 124 7.99 -6.16 31.86
N ASN A 125 9.21 -6.08 32.35
CA ASN A 125 10.21 -7.12 32.22
C ASN A 125 10.70 -7.55 33.62
N VAL A 126 10.55 -8.81 33.95
CA VAL A 126 10.80 -9.36 35.26
C VAL A 126 11.84 -10.48 35.18
N PRO A 127 13.04 -10.31 35.76
CA PRO A 127 14.01 -11.39 35.87
C PRO A 127 13.64 -12.36 37.02
N PHE A 128 13.81 -13.66 36.77
CA PHE A 128 13.62 -14.75 37.73
C PHE A 128 14.87 -15.61 37.83
N GLY A 129 15.69 -15.37 38.85
CA GLY A 129 17.01 -15.97 38.91
C GLY A 129 17.91 -15.54 37.76
N ASP A 130 18.98 -16.32 37.56
CA ASP A 130 19.99 -16.01 36.53
C ASP A 130 19.60 -16.55 35.13
N THR A 131 18.52 -17.32 35.05
CA THR A 131 18.23 -18.11 33.82
C THR A 131 16.92 -17.79 33.15
N LEU A 132 15.96 -17.15 33.81
CA LEU A 132 14.63 -16.90 33.29
C LEU A 132 14.29 -15.41 33.36
N GLU A 133 13.76 -14.90 32.26
CA GLU A 133 13.24 -13.55 32.12
C GLU A 133 11.83 -13.61 31.52
N LEU A 134 10.87 -12.97 32.15
CA LEU A 134 9.50 -12.88 31.68
C LEU A 134 9.19 -11.44 31.29
N SER A 135 8.53 -11.28 30.11
CA SER A 135 8.02 -9.99 29.67
C SER A 135 6.52 -10.07 29.44
N ALA A 136 5.81 -9.03 29.86
CA ALA A 136 4.39 -8.86 29.55
C ALA A 136 4.17 -7.46 29.02
N ALA A 137 3.43 -7.34 27.93
CA ALA A 137 3.09 -6.07 27.33
C ALA A 137 1.59 -6.00 27.04
N LEU A 138 1.06 -4.79 27.08
CA LEU A 138 -0.30 -4.49 26.71
C LEU A 138 -0.30 -3.21 25.87
N ARG A 139 -1.00 -3.25 24.74
CA ARG A 139 -1.26 -2.08 23.90
C ARG A 139 -2.76 -1.94 23.70
N TRP A 140 -3.25 -0.74 23.92
CA TRP A 140 -4.61 -0.34 23.57
C TRP A 140 -4.54 0.71 22.46
N GLU A 141 -5.34 0.56 21.42
CA GLU A 141 -5.45 1.49 20.30
C GLU A 141 -6.91 1.88 20.08
N ASP A 142 -7.10 3.14 19.76
CA ASP A 142 -8.38 3.73 19.37
C ASP A 142 -8.25 4.30 17.95
N PHE A 143 -9.24 4.02 17.11
CA PHE A 143 -9.30 4.43 15.71
C PHE A 143 -10.45 5.40 15.52
N ASP A 144 -10.15 6.70 15.56
CA ASP A 144 -11.13 7.79 15.59
C ASP A 144 -12.19 7.68 14.49
N GLU A 145 -11.76 7.48 13.23
CA GLU A 145 -12.66 7.48 12.08
C GLU A 145 -13.48 6.19 11.95
N LEU A 146 -13.07 5.13 12.62
CA LEU A 146 -13.79 3.85 12.62
C LEU A 146 -14.71 3.71 13.82
N GLY A 147 -14.47 4.47 14.89
CA GLY A 147 -15.19 4.34 16.15
C GLY A 147 -14.95 3.00 16.86
N GLU A 148 -13.79 2.40 16.61
CA GLU A 148 -13.40 1.08 17.14
C GLU A 148 -12.09 1.17 17.93
N SER A 149 -11.89 0.22 18.83
CA SER A 149 -10.63 0.09 19.58
C SER A 149 -10.17 -1.35 19.67
N THR A 150 -8.87 -1.54 19.83
CA THR A 150 -8.26 -2.85 20.04
C THR A 150 -7.43 -2.89 21.32
N THR A 151 -7.27 -4.11 21.84
CA THR A 151 -6.40 -4.37 23.00
C THR A 151 -5.56 -5.60 22.70
N ASP A 152 -4.26 -5.41 22.64
CA ASP A 152 -3.30 -6.42 22.23
C ASP A 152 -2.38 -6.80 23.39
N PRO A 153 -2.66 -7.90 24.11
CA PRO A 153 -1.77 -8.44 25.13
C PRO A 153 -0.67 -9.29 24.50
N LYS A 154 0.54 -9.20 25.06
CA LYS A 154 1.68 -10.04 24.69
C LYS A 154 2.38 -10.54 25.96
N VAL A 155 2.72 -11.83 25.98
CA VAL A 155 3.57 -12.43 27.02
C VAL A 155 4.69 -13.17 26.32
N SER A 156 5.91 -13.00 26.80
CA SER A 156 7.08 -13.70 26.31
C SER A 156 8.02 -14.07 27.43
N PHE A 157 8.90 -15.04 27.18
CA PHE A 157 9.93 -15.44 28.12
C PHE A 157 11.24 -15.69 27.40
N ILE A 158 12.34 -15.55 28.14
CA ILE A 158 13.66 -15.99 27.72
C ILE A 158 14.19 -16.90 28.81
N TRP A 159 14.56 -18.11 28.42
CA TRP A 159 15.11 -19.11 29.37
C TRP A 159 16.49 -19.58 28.91
N ARG A 160 17.47 -19.39 29.75
CA ARG A 160 18.88 -19.74 29.53
C ARG A 160 19.39 -20.66 30.66
N PRO A 161 19.02 -21.95 30.64
CA PRO A 161 19.44 -22.87 31.72
C PRO A 161 20.95 -23.11 31.74
N VAL A 162 21.61 -23.01 30.59
CA VAL A 162 23.05 -23.11 30.39
C VAL A 162 23.50 -22.16 29.30
N ASP A 163 24.77 -21.77 29.27
CA ASP A 163 25.29 -20.76 28.31
C ASP A 163 25.11 -21.14 26.85
N SER A 164 25.04 -22.44 26.55
CA SER A 164 24.92 -22.93 25.16
C SER A 164 23.47 -23.10 24.68
N PHE A 165 22.46 -22.85 25.52
CA PHE A 165 21.06 -23.08 25.19
C PHE A 165 20.17 -21.88 25.60
N THR A 166 19.39 -21.40 24.66
CA THR A 166 18.38 -20.35 24.91
C THR A 166 17.05 -20.75 24.25
N ALA A 167 15.98 -20.72 25.02
CA ALA A 167 14.61 -20.85 24.57
C ALA A 167 13.89 -19.48 24.68
N ARG A 168 13.04 -19.16 23.71
CA ARG A 168 12.22 -17.94 23.67
C ARG A 168 10.98 -18.15 22.81
#